data_aad91ff51d3db0eb944ca1f0fdc190d4
#
_entry.id   aad91ff51d3db0eb944ca1f0fdc190d4
#
_cell.length_a   1.000
_cell.length_b   1.000
_cell.length_c   1.000
_cell.angle_alpha   90.00
_cell.angle_beta   90.00
_cell.angle_gamma   90.00
#
_symmetry.space_group_name_H-M   'P 1'
#
loop_
_entity.id
_entity.type
_entity.pdbx_description
1 polymer ?
#
loop_
_entity_poly.entity_id
_entity_poly.type
_entity_poly.pdbx_seq_one_letter_code
_entity_poly.pdbx_strand_id
1 'polypeptide(L)'
;MVQSINIENPELILATSGESFHWARRFLGAKMGHDAARLYSFCRVLDDMADGDIQDGPEHLVEIQAKLIQGQWGNHPLLDQFSDMVDEYGLSTNVVSSLVEGLLDDQADEVLIKDEANLIQYAYKVAGTVGLLMCDVLNTDEPRAKPHAIDLGIGMQLTNIARDVLEDAKMGRRYLPGTWVDNMTPQQILEASKNPYSHEALLITEAVHRLLSLAEDYYASGRRGLAYLPVRAHFSIGVAAKVYRQIGIQLLKSKDSWYGQRQVTSKASKVFCTLRATMSLFRRFPHPRKPHNTTLHTSLAPYKNQGGIWG
;
A
#
# COMPACT_ATOMS: atom_id res chain seq x y z
N MET A 1 -30.32 -11.19 5.09
CA MET A 1 -29.66 -10.63 6.32
C MET A 1 -28.44 -9.92 5.80
N VAL A 2 -28.44 -8.60 5.82
CA VAL A 2 -27.23 -7.81 5.47
C VAL A 2 -26.18 -8.18 6.50
N GLN A 3 -25.08 -8.83 6.09
CA GLN A 3 -23.91 -8.98 6.95
C GLN A 3 -23.53 -7.54 7.34
N SER A 4 -23.68 -7.21 8.61
CA SER A 4 -23.32 -5.89 9.10
C SER A 4 -21.86 -5.65 8.77
N ILE A 5 -21.58 -4.58 8.04
CA ILE A 5 -20.23 -4.06 7.83
C ILE A 5 -19.76 -3.62 9.22
N ASN A 6 -19.12 -4.52 9.95
CA ASN A 6 -18.77 -4.29 11.34
C ASN A 6 -17.27 -4.59 11.55
N ILE A 7 -16.52 -3.55 11.95
CA ILE A 7 -15.13 -3.69 12.40
C ILE A 7 -15.14 -4.06 13.89
N GLU A 8 -15.70 -5.22 14.24
CA GLU A 8 -15.81 -5.64 15.66
C GLU A 8 -14.46 -5.88 16.34
N ASN A 9 -13.45 -6.31 15.58
CA ASN A 9 -12.12 -6.60 16.14
C ASN A 9 -10.99 -6.21 15.17
N PRO A 10 -10.55 -4.93 15.19
CA PRO A 10 -9.49 -4.44 14.31
C PRO A 10 -8.18 -5.23 14.43
N GLU A 11 -7.85 -5.69 15.64
CA GLU A 11 -6.65 -6.49 15.87
C GLU A 11 -6.72 -7.87 15.20
N LEU A 12 -7.89 -8.48 15.18
CA LEU A 12 -8.11 -9.78 14.53
C LEU A 12 -8.02 -9.64 13.02
N ILE A 13 -8.66 -8.63 12.43
CA ILE A 13 -8.58 -8.34 10.98
C ILE A 13 -7.11 -8.13 10.59
N LEU A 14 -6.37 -7.30 11.33
CA LEU A 14 -4.95 -7.10 11.09
C LEU A 14 -4.11 -8.39 11.25
N ALA A 15 -4.47 -9.25 12.21
CA ALA A 15 -3.74 -10.49 12.45
C ALA A 15 -3.94 -11.53 11.32
N THR A 16 -5.14 -11.59 10.74
CA THR A 16 -5.51 -12.55 9.69
C THR A 16 -5.11 -12.09 8.30
N SER A 17 -5.34 -10.81 7.97
CA SER A 17 -5.15 -10.27 6.62
C SER A 17 -3.83 -9.51 6.45
N GLY A 18 -3.19 -9.05 7.54
CA GLY A 18 -2.00 -8.21 7.52
C GLY A 18 -0.83 -8.72 8.36
N GLU A 19 -0.41 -9.98 8.21
CA GLU A 19 0.63 -10.61 9.06
C GLU A 19 1.90 -9.76 9.25
N SER A 20 2.37 -9.06 8.22
CA SER A 20 3.57 -8.22 8.29
C SER A 20 3.34 -6.97 9.14
N PHE A 21 2.16 -6.34 8.99
CA PHE A 21 1.76 -5.19 9.79
C PHE A 21 1.40 -5.60 11.22
N HIS A 22 0.72 -6.75 11.41
CA HIS A 22 0.45 -7.30 12.74
C HIS A 22 1.74 -7.58 13.51
N TRP A 23 2.78 -8.09 12.84
CA TRP A 23 4.11 -8.27 13.46
C TRP A 23 4.70 -6.93 13.91
N ALA A 24 4.66 -5.91 13.04
CA ALA A 24 5.23 -4.59 13.30
C ALA A 24 4.46 -3.83 14.40
N ARG A 25 3.13 -3.92 14.42
CA ARG A 25 2.25 -3.26 15.39
C ARG A 25 2.66 -3.48 16.85
N ARG A 26 3.20 -4.62 17.17
CA ARG A 26 3.63 -4.99 18.53
C ARG A 26 4.62 -4.00 19.15
N PHE A 27 5.28 -3.20 18.32
CA PHE A 27 6.28 -2.20 18.75
C PHE A 27 5.70 -0.80 18.94
N LEU A 28 4.46 -0.54 18.53
CA LEU A 28 3.81 0.77 18.65
C LEU A 28 3.37 1.10 20.09
N GLY A 29 3.10 0.09 20.91
CA GLY A 29 2.43 0.24 22.21
C GLY A 29 0.90 0.17 22.09
N ALA A 30 0.19 0.24 23.22
CA ALA A 30 -1.23 -0.09 23.25
C ALA A 30 -2.09 0.85 22.40
N LYS A 31 -2.13 2.17 22.72
CA LYS A 31 -2.98 3.14 22.02
C LYS A 31 -2.64 3.25 20.54
N MET A 32 -1.42 3.64 20.21
CA MET A 32 -1.00 3.82 18.82
C MET A 32 -1.12 2.52 18.01
N GLY A 33 -0.86 1.36 18.61
CA GLY A 33 -1.03 0.06 17.96
C GLY A 33 -2.51 -0.30 17.73
N HIS A 34 -3.42 0.10 18.62
CA HIS A 34 -4.85 -0.04 18.45
C HIS A 34 -5.35 0.85 17.30
N ASP A 35 -4.98 2.12 17.31
CA ASP A 35 -5.41 3.10 16.29
C ASP A 35 -4.88 2.75 14.89
N ALA A 36 -3.62 2.29 14.81
CA ALA A 36 -3.07 1.77 13.56
C ALA A 36 -3.81 0.52 13.05
N ALA A 37 -4.30 -0.36 13.96
CA ALA A 37 -5.12 -1.50 13.58
C ALA A 37 -6.52 -1.07 13.10
N ARG A 38 -7.12 -0.04 13.71
CA ARG A 38 -8.40 0.53 13.25
C ARG A 38 -8.28 1.09 11.84
N LEU A 39 -7.25 1.89 11.57
CA LEU A 39 -7.01 2.43 10.22
C LEU A 39 -6.79 1.28 9.21
N TYR A 40 -5.96 0.29 9.55
CA TYR A 40 -5.76 -0.87 8.69
C TYR A 40 -7.08 -1.59 8.38
N SER A 41 -7.91 -1.83 9.40
CA SER A 41 -9.18 -2.55 9.24
C SER A 41 -10.17 -1.76 8.38
N PHE A 42 -10.20 -0.43 8.52
CA PHE A 42 -10.99 0.42 7.65
C PHE A 42 -10.56 0.28 6.18
N CYS A 43 -9.25 0.42 5.90
CA CYS A 43 -8.74 0.25 4.55
C CYS A 43 -9.00 -1.18 4.00
N ARG A 44 -8.88 -2.21 4.85
CA ARG A 44 -9.12 -3.61 4.44
C ARG A 44 -10.59 -3.87 4.11
N VAL A 45 -11.52 -3.30 4.87
CA VAL A 45 -12.96 -3.43 4.56
C VAL A 45 -13.30 -2.76 3.22
N LEU A 46 -12.71 -1.60 2.93
CA LEU A 46 -12.86 -0.95 1.61
C LEU A 46 -12.29 -1.83 0.48
N ASP A 47 -11.15 -2.47 0.70
CA ASP A 47 -10.50 -3.39 -0.22
C ASP A 47 -11.37 -4.65 -0.46
N ASP A 48 -11.89 -5.26 0.62
CA ASP A 48 -12.82 -6.40 0.56
C ASP A 48 -14.13 -6.07 -0.19
N MET A 49 -14.60 -4.79 -0.10
CA MET A 49 -15.72 -4.31 -0.92
C MET A 49 -15.37 -4.27 -2.41
N ALA A 50 -14.15 -3.81 -2.74
CA ALA A 50 -13.68 -3.73 -4.12
C ALA A 50 -13.48 -5.12 -4.75
N ASP A 51 -12.99 -6.08 -3.97
CA ASP A 51 -12.73 -7.45 -4.42
C ASP A 51 -14.01 -8.33 -4.49
N GLY A 52 -15.16 -7.79 -4.02
CA GLY A 52 -16.44 -8.51 -4.00
C GLY A 52 -16.57 -9.55 -2.88
N ASP A 53 -15.66 -9.50 -1.88
CA ASP A 53 -15.70 -10.36 -0.69
C ASP A 53 -16.82 -9.94 0.27
N ILE A 54 -17.34 -8.72 0.11
CA ILE A 54 -18.49 -8.18 0.85
C ILE A 54 -19.69 -8.09 -0.10
N GLN A 55 -20.84 -8.59 0.35
CA GLN A 55 -22.08 -8.50 -0.41
C GLN A 55 -22.41 -7.03 -0.70
N ASP A 56 -22.78 -6.71 -1.94
CA ASP A 56 -23.09 -5.37 -2.44
C ASP A 56 -21.91 -4.38 -2.19
N GLY A 57 -20.68 -4.92 -2.11
CA GLY A 57 -19.46 -4.14 -1.84
C GLY A 57 -19.21 -3.01 -2.85
N PRO A 58 -19.29 -3.26 -4.17
CA PRO A 58 -19.18 -2.23 -5.18
C PRO A 58 -20.15 -1.05 -5.00
N GLU A 59 -21.41 -1.34 -4.70
CA GLU A 59 -22.44 -0.34 -4.46
C GLU A 59 -22.13 0.49 -3.20
N HIS A 60 -21.66 -0.17 -2.14
CA HIS A 60 -21.21 0.50 -0.92
C HIS A 60 -20.04 1.45 -1.19
N LEU A 61 -19.06 1.06 -2.00
CA LEU A 61 -17.94 1.94 -2.36
C LEU A 61 -18.39 3.18 -3.12
N VAL A 62 -19.33 3.03 -4.07
CA VAL A 62 -19.91 4.17 -4.80
C VAL A 62 -20.64 5.11 -3.84
N GLU A 63 -21.44 4.58 -2.90
CA GLU A 63 -22.11 5.39 -1.89
C GLU A 63 -21.13 6.12 -0.99
N ILE A 64 -20.09 5.43 -0.48
CA ILE A 64 -19.03 6.00 0.34
C ILE A 64 -18.34 7.13 -0.43
N GLN A 65 -17.96 6.92 -1.69
CA GLN A 65 -17.31 7.95 -2.52
C GLN A 65 -18.19 9.18 -2.68
N ALA A 66 -19.48 9.00 -2.95
CA ALA A 66 -20.41 10.12 -3.10
C ALA A 66 -20.52 10.95 -1.81
N LYS A 67 -20.50 10.32 -0.63
CA LYS A 67 -20.50 11.01 0.67
C LYS A 67 -19.20 11.75 0.93
N LEU A 68 -18.05 11.11 0.68
CA LEU A 68 -16.74 11.73 0.87
C LEU A 68 -16.54 12.96 -0.03
N ILE A 69 -16.98 12.92 -1.29
CA ILE A 69 -16.95 14.09 -2.21
C ILE A 69 -17.75 15.27 -1.63
N GLN A 70 -18.84 15.00 -0.89
CA GLN A 70 -19.65 16.00 -0.23
C GLN A 70 -19.10 16.42 1.15
N GLY A 71 -17.97 15.86 1.57
CA GLY A 71 -17.38 16.10 2.89
C GLY A 71 -18.19 15.49 4.05
N GLN A 72 -19.02 14.48 3.77
CA GLN A 72 -19.90 13.85 4.76
C GLN A 72 -19.26 12.60 5.36
N TRP A 73 -19.12 12.59 6.68
CA TRP A 73 -18.72 11.44 7.49
C TRP A 73 -19.91 10.96 8.30
N GLY A 74 -20.80 10.18 7.70
CA GLY A 74 -21.97 9.64 8.40
C GLY A 74 -23.00 9.03 7.45
N ASN A 75 -24.06 8.49 8.03
CA ASN A 75 -25.14 7.82 7.32
C ASN A 75 -24.69 6.63 6.46
N HIS A 76 -23.55 6.01 6.81
CA HIS A 76 -23.09 4.73 6.27
C HIS A 76 -22.38 3.97 7.39
N PRO A 77 -22.69 2.67 7.64
CA PRO A 77 -22.19 1.94 8.81
C PRO A 77 -20.65 1.98 8.97
N LEU A 78 -19.88 1.92 7.87
CA LEU A 78 -18.44 1.98 7.91
C LEU A 78 -17.93 3.38 8.25
N LEU A 79 -18.52 4.44 7.65
CA LEU A 79 -18.12 5.83 7.93
C LEU A 79 -18.46 6.23 9.36
N ASP A 80 -19.63 5.81 9.88
CA ASP A 80 -20.06 6.06 11.25
C ASP A 80 -19.06 5.46 12.25
N GLN A 81 -18.58 4.23 12.01
CA GLN A 81 -17.60 3.56 12.88
C GLN A 81 -16.20 4.20 12.84
N PHE A 82 -15.90 4.98 11.81
CA PHE A 82 -14.58 5.59 11.63
C PHE A 82 -14.56 7.10 11.91
N SER A 83 -15.73 7.72 12.11
CA SER A 83 -15.89 9.18 12.25
C SER A 83 -15.13 9.76 13.44
N ASP A 84 -15.13 9.09 14.59
CA ASP A 84 -14.38 9.50 15.77
C ASP A 84 -12.87 9.56 15.54
N MET A 85 -12.35 8.66 14.71
CA MET A 85 -10.94 8.61 14.34
C MET A 85 -10.59 9.74 13.36
N VAL A 86 -11.52 10.12 12.48
CA VAL A 86 -11.37 11.30 11.61
C VAL A 86 -11.26 12.56 12.44
N ASP A 87 -12.13 12.72 13.44
CA ASP A 87 -12.13 13.88 14.33
C ASP A 87 -10.90 13.92 15.24
N GLU A 88 -10.50 12.77 15.82
CA GLU A 88 -9.35 12.68 16.73
C GLU A 88 -8.02 13.00 16.03
N TYR A 89 -7.82 12.50 14.80
CA TYR A 89 -6.55 12.61 14.08
C TYR A 89 -6.57 13.65 12.94
N GLY A 90 -7.70 14.31 12.69
CA GLY A 90 -7.84 15.27 11.60
C GLY A 90 -7.62 14.65 10.22
N LEU A 91 -8.11 13.41 10.01
CA LEU A 91 -7.89 12.68 8.77
C LEU A 91 -8.53 13.40 7.59
N SER A 92 -7.76 13.56 6.51
CA SER A 92 -8.23 14.28 5.32
C SER A 92 -9.25 13.47 4.53
N THR A 93 -10.46 13.98 4.40
CA THR A 93 -11.54 13.42 3.56
C THR A 93 -11.09 13.23 2.11
N ASN A 94 -10.32 14.19 1.56
CA ASN A 94 -9.80 14.11 0.19
C ASN A 94 -8.83 12.94 0.02
N VAL A 95 -8.03 12.63 1.03
CA VAL A 95 -7.10 11.50 1.00
C VAL A 95 -7.86 10.18 1.02
N VAL A 96 -8.89 10.07 1.86
CA VAL A 96 -9.75 8.87 1.89
C VAL A 96 -10.56 8.73 0.60
N SER A 97 -11.07 9.83 0.06
CA SER A 97 -11.75 9.84 -1.25
C SER A 97 -10.84 9.35 -2.38
N SER A 98 -9.55 9.74 -2.36
CA SER A 98 -8.57 9.23 -3.35
C SER A 98 -8.29 7.74 -3.20
N LEU A 99 -8.29 7.22 -1.96
CA LEU A 99 -8.18 5.77 -1.71
C LEU A 99 -9.38 5.04 -2.32
N VAL A 100 -10.60 5.50 -2.02
CA VAL A 100 -11.83 4.88 -2.54
C VAL A 100 -11.88 4.98 -4.07
N GLU A 101 -11.45 6.11 -4.67
CA GLU A 101 -11.32 6.24 -6.13
C GLU A 101 -10.40 5.17 -6.72
N GLY A 102 -9.24 4.90 -6.09
CA GLY A 102 -8.32 3.85 -6.55
C GLY A 102 -8.91 2.45 -6.46
N LEU A 103 -9.74 2.18 -5.45
CA LEU A 103 -10.43 0.90 -5.31
C LEU A 103 -11.61 0.76 -6.30
N LEU A 104 -12.27 1.87 -6.64
CA LEU A 104 -13.28 1.88 -7.71
C LEU A 104 -12.67 1.65 -9.09
N ASP A 105 -11.45 2.13 -9.34
CA ASP A 105 -10.72 1.83 -10.59
C ASP A 105 -10.50 0.32 -10.77
N ASP A 106 -10.37 -0.44 -9.68
CA ASP A 106 -10.18 -1.90 -9.70
C ASP A 106 -11.47 -2.70 -9.99
N GLN A 107 -12.63 -2.05 -10.04
CA GLN A 107 -13.92 -2.65 -10.36
C GLN A 107 -14.24 -2.68 -11.86
N ALA A 108 -13.36 -2.12 -12.69
CA ALA A 108 -13.52 -2.18 -14.14
C ALA A 108 -13.43 -3.65 -14.61
N ASP A 109 -14.16 -3.98 -15.68
CA ASP A 109 -14.16 -5.32 -16.29
C ASP A 109 -12.74 -5.79 -16.64
N GLU A 110 -11.87 -4.86 -17.03
CA GLU A 110 -10.43 -5.07 -17.24
C GLU A 110 -9.63 -3.92 -16.63
N VAL A 111 -8.67 -4.25 -15.77
CA VAL A 111 -7.72 -3.27 -15.21
C VAL A 111 -6.40 -3.40 -15.97
N LEU A 112 -6.10 -2.42 -16.82
CA LEU A 112 -4.92 -2.44 -17.69
C LEU A 112 -4.09 -1.15 -17.49
N ILE A 113 -3.10 -1.20 -16.60
CA ILE A 113 -2.18 -0.07 -16.41
C ILE A 113 -1.40 0.19 -17.70
N LYS A 114 -1.48 1.41 -18.22
CA LYS A 114 -0.93 1.79 -19.51
C LYS A 114 0.59 1.96 -19.47
N ASP A 115 1.09 2.75 -18.54
CA ASP A 115 2.48 3.16 -18.44
C ASP A 115 2.92 3.34 -16.98
N GLU A 116 4.18 3.68 -16.76
CA GLU A 116 4.77 3.90 -15.44
C GLU A 116 4.09 5.05 -14.67
N ALA A 117 3.66 6.11 -15.35
CA ALA A 117 2.99 7.23 -14.69
C ALA A 117 1.63 6.78 -14.11
N ASN A 118 0.84 6.02 -14.88
CA ASN A 118 -0.41 5.45 -14.40
C ASN A 118 -0.19 4.45 -13.26
N LEU A 119 0.88 3.63 -13.32
CA LEU A 119 1.25 2.74 -12.23
C LEU A 119 1.49 3.50 -10.92
N ILE A 120 2.26 4.59 -10.96
CA ILE A 120 2.57 5.39 -9.77
C ILE A 120 1.33 6.11 -9.25
N GLN A 121 0.45 6.60 -10.14
CA GLN A 121 -0.82 7.19 -9.75
C GLN A 121 -1.72 6.17 -9.05
N TYR A 122 -1.85 4.97 -9.59
CA TYR A 122 -2.59 3.87 -8.97
C TYR A 122 -2.00 3.50 -7.60
N ALA A 123 -0.69 3.27 -7.51
CA ALA A 123 -0.01 2.92 -6.27
C ALA A 123 -0.14 4.05 -5.20
N TYR A 124 -0.18 5.32 -5.62
CA TYR A 124 -0.49 6.43 -4.73
C TYR A 124 -1.92 6.31 -4.19
N LYS A 125 -2.92 6.12 -5.06
CA LYS A 125 -4.33 6.04 -4.64
C LYS A 125 -4.53 4.95 -3.59
N VAL A 126 -4.07 3.72 -3.85
CA VAL A 126 -4.37 2.55 -3.00
C VAL A 126 -3.40 2.33 -1.83
N ALA A 127 -2.23 2.98 -1.82
CA ALA A 127 -1.23 2.77 -0.77
C ALA A 127 -0.50 4.04 -0.30
N GLY A 128 -0.21 4.98 -1.18
CA GLY A 128 0.37 6.27 -0.80
C GLY A 128 -0.56 7.05 0.13
N THR A 129 -1.85 7.06 -0.14
CA THR A 129 -2.92 7.61 0.71
C THR A 129 -2.94 6.98 2.09
N VAL A 130 -2.80 5.64 2.17
CA VAL A 130 -2.72 4.92 3.45
C VAL A 130 -1.48 5.35 4.24
N GLY A 131 -0.36 5.60 3.55
CA GLY A 131 0.85 6.17 4.16
C GLY A 131 0.60 7.54 4.79
N LEU A 132 -0.16 8.41 4.12
CA LEU A 132 -0.55 9.72 4.64
C LEU A 132 -1.43 9.61 5.88
N LEU A 133 -2.51 8.84 5.81
CA LEU A 133 -3.42 8.61 6.93
C LEU A 133 -2.68 8.02 8.13
N MET A 134 -1.74 7.12 7.88
CA MET A 134 -0.90 6.54 8.94
C MET A 134 0.02 7.58 9.60
N CYS A 135 0.52 8.59 8.88
CA CYS A 135 1.28 9.69 9.49
C CYS A 135 0.47 10.42 10.56
N ASP A 136 -0.79 10.73 10.24
CA ASP A 136 -1.67 11.45 11.16
C ASP A 136 -1.97 10.57 12.41
N VAL A 137 -2.31 9.29 12.22
CA VAL A 137 -2.56 8.31 13.31
C VAL A 137 -1.32 8.06 14.18
N LEU A 138 -0.13 8.16 13.61
CA LEU A 138 1.14 8.02 14.35
C LEU A 138 1.60 9.32 15.03
N ASN A 139 0.75 10.36 15.08
CA ASN A 139 1.01 11.67 15.68
C ASN A 139 2.33 12.29 15.16
N THR A 140 2.41 12.41 13.83
CA THR A 140 3.59 12.98 13.17
C THR A 140 3.34 14.44 12.87
N ASP A 141 3.85 15.33 13.70
CA ASP A 141 3.69 16.80 13.57
C ASP A 141 4.58 17.42 12.48
N GLU A 142 5.46 16.66 11.88
CA GLU A 142 6.44 17.14 10.90
C GLU A 142 5.93 16.97 9.46
N PRO A 143 5.53 18.05 8.77
CA PRO A 143 4.98 17.95 7.40
C PRO A 143 5.92 17.26 6.41
N ARG A 144 7.26 17.39 6.62
CA ARG A 144 8.26 16.71 5.78
C ARG A 144 8.21 15.18 5.85
N ALA A 145 7.48 14.60 6.81
CA ALA A 145 7.27 13.16 6.88
C ALA A 145 6.35 12.67 5.76
N LYS A 146 5.34 13.47 5.39
CA LYS A 146 4.24 13.10 4.48
C LYS A 146 4.72 12.61 3.10
N PRO A 147 5.59 13.32 2.37
CA PRO A 147 6.10 12.82 1.09
C PRO A 147 6.81 11.48 1.19
N HIS A 148 7.55 11.25 2.27
CA HIS A 148 8.24 9.98 2.50
C HIS A 148 7.28 8.84 2.90
N ALA A 149 6.16 9.15 3.54
CA ALA A 149 5.12 8.17 3.86
C ALA A 149 4.38 7.72 2.60
N ILE A 150 4.09 8.64 1.67
CA ILE A 150 3.59 8.33 0.33
C ILE A 150 4.55 7.36 -0.36
N ASP A 151 5.84 7.69 -0.39
CA ASP A 151 6.85 6.85 -1.03
C ASP A 151 6.90 5.46 -0.43
N LEU A 152 6.80 5.35 0.90
CA LEU A 152 6.81 4.05 1.55
C LEU A 152 5.60 3.20 1.16
N GLY A 153 4.41 3.81 1.11
CA GLY A 153 3.19 3.17 0.62
C GLY A 153 3.33 2.68 -0.82
N ILE A 154 3.78 3.57 -1.72
CA ILE A 154 4.03 3.23 -3.14
C ILE A 154 5.03 2.06 -3.23
N GLY A 155 6.18 2.12 -2.54
CA GLY A 155 7.17 1.04 -2.56
C GLY A 155 6.61 -0.32 -2.11
N MET A 156 5.72 -0.32 -1.11
CA MET A 156 5.02 -1.53 -0.66
C MET A 156 4.06 -2.03 -1.74
N GLN A 157 3.29 -1.15 -2.39
CA GLN A 157 2.35 -1.53 -3.44
C GLN A 157 3.05 -2.08 -4.68
N LEU A 158 4.15 -1.46 -5.12
CA LEU A 158 4.96 -1.98 -6.22
C LEU A 158 5.49 -3.39 -5.90
N THR A 159 5.81 -3.68 -4.64
CA THR A 159 6.21 -5.03 -4.20
C THR A 159 5.04 -6.01 -4.22
N ASN A 160 3.83 -5.58 -3.85
CA ASN A 160 2.62 -6.40 -3.95
C ASN A 160 2.36 -6.76 -5.41
N ILE A 161 2.34 -5.77 -6.31
CA ILE A 161 2.14 -5.98 -7.75
C ILE A 161 3.18 -6.96 -8.32
N ALA A 162 4.46 -6.82 -7.93
CA ALA A 162 5.51 -7.74 -8.38
C ALA A 162 5.31 -9.17 -7.88
N ARG A 163 4.76 -9.33 -6.68
CA ARG A 163 4.48 -10.64 -6.06
C ARG A 163 3.27 -11.33 -6.66
N ASP A 164 2.24 -10.56 -7.00
CA ASP A 164 0.90 -11.06 -7.27
C ASP A 164 0.54 -11.06 -8.79
N VAL A 165 1.53 -10.89 -9.70
CA VAL A 165 1.33 -10.81 -11.17
C VAL A 165 0.42 -11.92 -11.71
N LEU A 166 0.62 -13.16 -11.26
CA LEU A 166 -0.17 -14.30 -11.73
C LEU A 166 -1.58 -14.33 -11.13
N GLU A 167 -1.71 -13.96 -9.87
CA GLU A 167 -2.98 -13.85 -9.18
C GLU A 167 -3.83 -12.72 -9.78
N ASP A 168 -3.23 -11.56 -10.01
CA ASP A 168 -3.90 -10.41 -10.64
C ASP A 168 -4.39 -10.76 -12.07
N ALA A 169 -3.56 -11.46 -12.84
CA ALA A 169 -3.94 -11.91 -14.17
C ALA A 169 -5.15 -12.87 -14.16
N LYS A 170 -5.29 -13.75 -13.14
CA LYS A 170 -6.48 -14.62 -12.97
C LYS A 170 -7.75 -13.81 -12.67
N MET A 171 -7.62 -12.62 -12.08
CA MET A 171 -8.71 -11.71 -11.79
C MET A 171 -9.01 -10.74 -12.96
N GLY A 172 -8.38 -10.93 -14.14
CA GLY A 172 -8.54 -10.03 -15.28
C GLY A 172 -7.77 -8.71 -15.16
N ARG A 173 -6.80 -8.63 -14.25
CA ARG A 173 -6.05 -7.40 -13.93
C ARG A 173 -4.59 -7.48 -14.41
N ARG A 174 -4.08 -6.40 -15.01
CA ARG A 174 -2.66 -6.23 -15.33
C ARG A 174 -2.18 -4.91 -14.79
N TYR A 175 -1.48 -4.94 -13.66
CA TYR A 175 -0.85 -3.76 -13.06
C TYR A 175 0.56 -3.49 -13.61
N LEU A 176 1.21 -4.45 -14.27
CA LEU A 176 2.43 -4.17 -15.01
C LEU A 176 2.14 -3.19 -16.15
N PRO A 177 2.92 -2.10 -16.30
CA PRO A 177 2.73 -1.15 -17.39
C PRO A 177 2.72 -1.83 -18.76
N GLY A 178 1.71 -1.53 -19.56
CA GLY A 178 1.60 -2.09 -20.91
C GLY A 178 2.82 -1.81 -21.77
N THR A 179 3.40 -0.63 -21.61
CA THR A 179 4.64 -0.23 -22.28
C THR A 179 5.86 -1.08 -21.93
N TRP A 180 5.79 -1.88 -20.85
CA TRP A 180 6.89 -2.78 -20.43
C TRP A 180 6.69 -4.22 -20.91
N VAL A 181 5.46 -4.59 -21.24
CA VAL A 181 5.06 -5.96 -21.58
C VAL A 181 4.27 -6.04 -22.89
N ASP A 182 4.58 -5.15 -23.85
CA ASP A 182 3.96 -5.10 -25.20
C ASP A 182 2.42 -5.12 -25.15
N ASN A 183 1.83 -4.45 -24.15
CA ASN A 183 0.39 -4.39 -23.89
C ASN A 183 -0.29 -5.78 -23.75
N MET A 184 0.44 -6.79 -23.28
CA MET A 184 -0.15 -8.11 -23.01
C MET A 184 -1.43 -8.00 -22.18
N THR A 185 -2.42 -8.79 -22.57
CA THR A 185 -3.65 -8.97 -21.77
C THR A 185 -3.38 -9.87 -20.56
N PRO A 186 -4.24 -9.85 -19.54
CA PRO A 186 -4.16 -10.81 -18.43
C PRO A 186 -4.15 -12.27 -18.90
N GLN A 187 -4.94 -12.62 -19.93
CA GLN A 187 -4.95 -13.95 -20.49
C GLN A 187 -3.60 -14.35 -21.12
N GLN A 188 -2.93 -13.42 -21.80
CA GLN A 188 -1.60 -13.68 -22.35
C GLN A 188 -0.54 -13.87 -21.25
N ILE A 189 -0.66 -13.16 -20.11
CA ILE A 189 0.18 -13.39 -18.92
C ILE A 189 -0.03 -14.80 -18.38
N LEU A 190 -1.29 -15.27 -18.28
CA LEU A 190 -1.61 -16.64 -17.86
C LEU A 190 -1.03 -17.69 -18.82
N GLU A 191 -1.08 -17.46 -20.13
CA GLU A 191 -0.47 -18.37 -21.11
C GLU A 191 1.07 -18.35 -21.00
N ALA A 192 1.69 -17.19 -20.85
CA ALA A 192 3.14 -17.06 -20.67
C ALA A 192 3.65 -17.82 -19.44
N SER A 193 2.86 -17.89 -18.36
CA SER A 193 3.24 -18.63 -17.15
C SER A 193 3.43 -20.13 -17.36
N LYS A 194 2.81 -20.71 -18.41
CA LYS A 194 2.92 -22.13 -18.75
C LYS A 194 4.21 -22.47 -19.50
N ASN A 195 4.88 -21.44 -20.08
CA ASN A 195 6.16 -21.59 -20.76
C ASN A 195 7.15 -20.52 -20.30
N PRO A 196 7.88 -20.74 -19.20
CA PRO A 196 8.80 -19.74 -18.61
C PRO A 196 9.94 -19.26 -19.52
N TYR A 197 10.16 -19.95 -20.64
CA TYR A 197 11.21 -19.60 -21.62
C TYR A 197 10.65 -18.92 -22.86
N SER A 198 9.34 -18.65 -22.92
CA SER A 198 8.76 -17.87 -24.01
C SER A 198 9.24 -16.42 -23.97
N HIS A 199 9.18 -15.74 -25.11
CA HIS A 199 9.51 -14.33 -25.20
C HIS A 199 8.64 -13.48 -24.23
N GLU A 200 7.37 -13.77 -24.16
CA GLU A 200 6.41 -13.10 -23.29
C GLU A 200 6.76 -13.29 -21.81
N ALA A 201 7.11 -14.53 -21.39
CA ALA A 201 7.51 -14.80 -20.00
C ALA A 201 8.82 -14.06 -19.63
N LEU A 202 9.75 -13.94 -20.56
CA LEU A 202 10.99 -13.18 -20.36
C LEU A 202 10.70 -11.67 -20.22
N LEU A 203 9.82 -11.10 -21.06
CA LEU A 203 9.40 -9.69 -20.94
C LEU A 203 8.73 -9.42 -19.58
N ILE A 204 7.84 -10.30 -19.12
CA ILE A 204 7.21 -10.16 -17.80
C ILE A 204 8.27 -10.24 -16.70
N THR A 205 9.23 -11.14 -16.80
CA THR A 205 10.32 -11.26 -15.81
C THR A 205 11.15 -9.97 -15.74
N GLU A 206 11.49 -9.38 -16.89
CA GLU A 206 12.19 -8.10 -16.97
C GLU A 206 11.35 -6.96 -16.36
N ALA A 207 10.04 -6.92 -16.66
CA ALA A 207 9.13 -5.93 -16.10
C ALA A 207 9.04 -6.05 -14.55
N VAL A 208 9.00 -7.27 -14.00
CA VAL A 208 9.03 -7.51 -12.55
C VAL A 208 10.35 -7.04 -11.93
N HIS A 209 11.48 -7.29 -12.57
CA HIS A 209 12.79 -6.79 -12.10
C HIS A 209 12.83 -5.25 -12.11
N ARG A 210 12.31 -4.62 -13.17
CA ARG A 210 12.21 -3.16 -13.29
C ARG A 210 11.30 -2.60 -12.19
N LEU A 211 10.15 -3.24 -11.95
CA LEU A 211 9.21 -2.86 -10.90
C LEU A 211 9.85 -2.90 -9.51
N LEU A 212 10.58 -3.95 -9.19
CA LEU A 212 11.27 -4.09 -7.91
C LEU A 212 12.45 -3.11 -7.77
N SER A 213 13.13 -2.78 -8.87
CA SER A 213 14.15 -1.71 -8.87
C SER A 213 13.53 -0.35 -8.57
N LEU A 214 12.39 -0.04 -9.20
CA LEU A 214 11.63 1.18 -8.93
C LEU A 214 11.15 1.22 -7.47
N ALA A 215 10.65 0.11 -6.92
CA ALA A 215 10.26 0.00 -5.52
C ALA A 215 11.42 0.34 -4.56
N GLU A 216 12.67 -0.02 -4.90
CA GLU A 216 13.84 0.31 -4.08
C GLU A 216 14.07 1.81 -3.94
N ASP A 217 13.82 2.62 -4.98
CA ASP A 217 13.93 4.07 -4.92
C ASP A 217 12.90 4.65 -3.96
N TYR A 218 11.66 4.16 -4.02
CA TYR A 218 10.58 4.53 -3.11
C TYR A 218 10.87 4.07 -1.67
N TYR A 219 11.34 2.85 -1.45
CA TYR A 219 11.80 2.40 -0.13
C TYR A 219 12.98 3.23 0.39
N ALA A 220 13.91 3.63 -0.47
CA ALA A 220 15.05 4.46 -0.07
C ALA A 220 14.58 5.84 0.43
N SER A 221 13.56 6.43 -0.22
CA SER A 221 12.94 7.67 0.23
C SER A 221 12.14 7.45 1.52
N GLY A 222 11.24 6.47 1.55
CA GLY A 222 10.40 6.16 2.73
C GLY A 222 11.24 5.94 4.00
N ARG A 223 12.37 5.24 3.89
CA ARG A 223 13.29 5.04 5.03
C ARG A 223 13.87 6.36 5.58
N ARG A 224 14.03 7.39 4.77
CA ARG A 224 14.48 8.72 5.24
C ARG A 224 13.41 9.38 6.10
N GLY A 225 12.14 9.20 5.75
CA GLY A 225 10.98 9.71 6.49
C GLY A 225 10.86 9.16 7.92
N LEU A 226 11.36 7.94 8.17
CA LEU A 226 11.29 7.33 9.51
C LEU A 226 11.86 8.21 10.61
N ALA A 227 12.85 9.05 10.31
CA ALA A 227 13.48 9.92 11.28
C ALA A 227 12.54 11.04 11.80
N TYR A 228 11.44 11.31 11.13
CA TYR A 228 10.43 12.28 11.55
C TYR A 228 9.39 11.68 12.52
N LEU A 229 9.26 10.36 12.55
CA LEU A 229 8.28 9.66 13.38
C LEU A 229 8.70 9.61 14.86
N PRO A 230 7.75 9.51 15.82
CA PRO A 230 8.05 9.14 17.20
C PRO A 230 8.88 7.84 17.26
N VAL A 231 9.70 7.64 18.31
CA VAL A 231 10.68 6.52 18.36
C VAL A 231 10.03 5.15 18.12
N ARG A 232 8.88 4.89 18.77
CA ARG A 232 8.15 3.61 18.63
C ARG A 232 7.64 3.43 17.21
N ALA A 233 7.05 4.49 16.63
CA ALA A 233 6.57 4.49 15.25
C ALA A 233 7.71 4.29 14.26
N HIS A 234 8.84 5.01 14.42
CA HIS A 234 10.06 4.81 13.62
C HIS A 234 10.46 3.34 13.58
N PHE A 235 10.55 2.69 14.74
CA PHE A 235 10.97 1.29 14.82
C PHE A 235 9.94 0.39 14.16
N SER A 236 8.66 0.53 14.51
CA SER A 236 7.56 -0.29 13.99
C SER A 236 7.45 -0.19 12.46
N ILE A 237 7.36 1.03 11.91
CA ILE A 237 7.27 1.25 10.46
C ILE A 237 8.57 0.78 9.77
N GLY A 238 9.72 0.97 10.42
CA GLY A 238 11.00 0.45 9.93
C GLY A 238 11.04 -1.08 9.84
N VAL A 239 10.38 -1.79 10.78
CA VAL A 239 10.21 -3.25 10.72
C VAL A 239 9.29 -3.62 9.56
N ALA A 240 8.11 -2.99 9.45
CA ALA A 240 7.16 -3.24 8.37
C ALA A 240 7.82 -3.05 6.99
N ALA A 241 8.51 -1.93 6.77
CA ALA A 241 9.22 -1.63 5.54
C ALA A 241 10.27 -2.71 5.17
N LYS A 242 11.02 -3.20 6.16
CA LYS A 242 12.02 -4.26 5.92
C LYS A 242 11.38 -5.61 5.61
N VAL A 243 10.27 -5.94 6.27
CA VAL A 243 9.56 -7.21 6.05
C VAL A 243 8.93 -7.20 4.64
N TYR A 244 8.30 -6.11 4.22
CA TYR A 244 7.76 -5.98 2.87
C TYR A 244 8.86 -6.01 1.81
N ARG A 245 9.90 -5.21 1.95
CA ARG A 245 11.04 -5.22 1.03
C ARG A 245 11.68 -6.61 0.90
N GLN A 246 11.66 -7.42 1.98
CA GLN A 246 12.19 -8.79 1.97
C GLN A 246 11.41 -9.70 1.01
N ILE A 247 10.10 -9.46 0.81
CA ILE A 247 9.28 -10.18 -0.19
C ILE A 247 9.89 -9.97 -1.60
N GLY A 248 10.14 -8.72 -1.98
CA GLY A 248 10.76 -8.39 -3.26
C GLY A 248 12.15 -9.02 -3.44
N ILE A 249 12.98 -9.01 -2.37
CA ILE A 249 14.30 -9.68 -2.40
C ILE A 249 14.18 -11.20 -2.59
N GLN A 250 13.16 -11.81 -1.98
CA GLN A 250 12.91 -13.25 -2.14
C GLN A 250 12.46 -13.56 -3.56
N LEU A 251 11.58 -12.72 -4.12
CA LEU A 251 11.10 -12.86 -5.49
C LEU A 251 12.25 -12.78 -6.50
N LEU A 252 13.16 -11.81 -6.37
CA LEU A 252 14.36 -11.69 -7.22
C LEU A 252 15.32 -12.89 -7.11
N LYS A 253 15.30 -13.61 -5.99
CA LYS A 253 16.14 -14.79 -5.76
C LYS A 253 15.46 -16.11 -6.15
N SER A 254 14.16 -16.10 -6.33
CA SER A 254 13.37 -17.26 -6.73
C SER A 254 13.67 -17.62 -8.19
N LYS A 255 13.80 -18.93 -8.47
CA LYS A 255 13.94 -19.42 -9.85
C LYS A 255 12.64 -19.24 -10.63
N ASP A 256 11.49 -19.33 -9.93
CA ASP A 256 10.16 -19.31 -10.52
C ASP A 256 9.55 -17.90 -10.54
N SER A 257 10.29 -16.89 -10.01
CA SER A 257 9.92 -15.47 -10.08
C SER A 257 8.39 -15.22 -9.89
N TRP A 258 7.74 -14.60 -10.88
CA TRP A 258 6.35 -14.15 -10.85
C TRP A 258 5.31 -15.27 -11.13
N TYR A 259 5.73 -16.42 -11.69
CA TYR A 259 4.84 -17.53 -12.06
C TYR A 259 4.86 -18.70 -11.06
N GLY A 260 5.69 -18.62 -10.03
CA GLY A 260 5.81 -19.62 -8.97
C GLY A 260 4.80 -19.44 -7.84
N GLN A 261 5.08 -20.06 -6.70
CA GLN A 261 4.24 -19.89 -5.51
C GLN A 261 4.39 -18.48 -4.94
N ARG A 262 3.29 -17.92 -4.47
CA ARG A 262 3.23 -16.60 -3.83
C ARG A 262 4.23 -16.49 -2.69
N GLN A 263 5.13 -15.53 -2.78
CA GLN A 263 6.19 -15.32 -1.79
C GLN A 263 5.65 -14.70 -0.49
N VAL A 264 5.94 -15.33 0.63
CA VAL A 264 5.60 -14.82 1.96
C VAL A 264 6.82 -14.79 2.86
N THR A 265 6.87 -13.83 3.78
CA THR A 265 8.00 -13.69 4.69
C THR A 265 7.87 -14.66 5.86
N SER A 266 8.81 -15.58 6.02
CA SER A 266 8.85 -16.54 7.13
C SER A 266 9.03 -15.83 8.49
N LYS A 267 8.65 -16.52 9.59
CA LYS A 267 8.87 -16.01 10.96
C LYS A 267 10.35 -15.67 11.22
N ALA A 268 11.28 -16.53 10.76
CA ALA A 268 12.71 -16.28 10.88
C ALA A 268 13.15 -15.00 10.14
N SER A 269 12.64 -14.78 8.91
CA SER A 269 12.90 -13.55 8.16
C SER A 269 12.32 -12.32 8.87
N LYS A 270 11.14 -12.41 9.46
CA LYS A 270 10.54 -11.31 10.24
C LYS A 270 11.41 -10.95 11.45
N VAL A 271 11.92 -11.94 12.20
CA VAL A 271 12.86 -11.72 13.31
C VAL A 271 14.15 -11.06 12.83
N PHE A 272 14.74 -11.55 11.73
CA PHE A 272 15.95 -10.96 11.15
C PHE A 272 15.72 -9.51 10.69
N CYS A 273 14.61 -9.23 10.04
CA CYS A 273 14.23 -7.86 9.66
C CYS A 273 14.06 -6.95 10.88
N THR A 274 13.50 -7.47 11.99
CA THR A 274 13.35 -6.74 13.25
C THR A 274 14.71 -6.39 13.86
N LEU A 275 15.63 -7.34 13.93
CA LEU A 275 17.00 -7.09 14.41
C LEU A 275 17.73 -6.05 13.54
N ARG A 276 17.58 -6.13 12.23
CA ARG A 276 18.14 -5.10 11.33
C ARG A 276 17.45 -3.74 11.45
N ALA A 277 16.20 -3.67 11.93
CA ALA A 277 15.50 -2.42 12.15
C ALA A 277 16.07 -1.65 13.36
N THR A 278 16.61 -2.34 14.39
CA THR A 278 17.26 -1.67 15.53
C THR A 278 18.41 -0.78 15.07
N MET A 279 19.16 -1.20 14.05
CA MET A 279 20.25 -0.40 13.48
C MET A 279 19.77 0.91 12.85
N SER A 280 18.50 1.00 12.45
CA SER A 280 17.95 2.23 11.89
C SER A 280 17.73 3.32 12.95
N LEU A 281 17.58 2.93 14.22
CA LEU A 281 17.44 3.87 15.33
C LEU A 281 18.70 4.70 15.56
N PHE A 282 19.89 4.11 15.33
CA PHE A 282 21.15 4.83 15.42
C PHE A 282 21.31 5.94 14.35
N ARG A 283 20.60 5.80 13.22
CA ARG A 283 20.58 6.81 12.13
C ARG A 283 19.61 7.96 12.40
N ARG A 284 18.92 7.97 13.54
CA ARG A 284 18.02 9.03 13.95
C ARG A 284 18.75 10.29 14.42
N PHE A 285 20.03 10.16 14.82
CA PHE A 285 20.86 11.28 15.28
C PHE A 285 21.17 12.27 14.15
N PRO A 286 21.40 13.57 14.50
CA PRO A 286 21.31 14.66 13.55
C PRO A 286 22.42 14.61 12.50
N HIS A 287 22.08 14.08 11.35
CA HIS A 287 22.76 14.43 10.10
C HIS A 287 21.85 15.43 9.36
N PRO A 288 22.40 16.39 8.59
CA PRO A 288 21.58 17.25 7.76
C PRO A 288 20.70 16.37 6.87
N ARG A 289 19.40 16.44 7.11
CA ARG A 289 18.42 15.62 6.38
C ARG A 289 18.34 16.15 4.96
N LYS A 290 18.66 15.32 3.99
CA LYS A 290 18.49 15.67 2.58
C LYS A 290 16.99 15.91 2.32
N PRO A 291 16.64 16.95 1.55
CA PRO A 291 15.25 17.18 1.16
C PRO A 291 14.68 15.96 0.42
N HIS A 292 13.36 15.87 0.39
CA HIS A 292 12.67 14.86 -0.39
C HIS A 292 13.03 14.99 -1.88
N ASN A 293 13.17 13.85 -2.55
CA ASN A 293 13.37 13.83 -3.99
C ASN A 293 12.03 13.99 -4.72
N THR A 294 11.72 15.22 -5.14
CA THR A 294 10.44 15.56 -5.78
C THR A 294 10.24 14.90 -7.14
N THR A 295 11.29 14.36 -7.78
CA THR A 295 11.15 13.64 -9.06
C THR A 295 10.34 12.35 -8.93
N LEU A 296 10.33 11.71 -7.73
CA LEU A 296 9.49 10.56 -7.45
C LEU A 296 7.98 10.86 -7.54
N HIS A 297 7.62 12.14 -7.37
CA HIS A 297 6.23 12.59 -7.38
C HIS A 297 5.84 13.32 -8.68
N THR A 298 6.64 13.23 -9.75
CA THR A 298 6.33 13.91 -11.03
C THR A 298 4.97 13.45 -11.57
N SER A 299 4.69 12.14 -11.53
CA SER A 299 3.42 11.56 -11.97
C SER A 299 2.24 11.87 -11.05
N LEU A 300 2.50 12.37 -9.83
CA LEU A 300 1.49 12.72 -8.84
C LEU A 300 1.02 14.18 -8.91
N ALA A 301 1.45 14.92 -9.93
CA ALA A 301 1.05 16.32 -10.12
C ALA A 301 -0.47 16.56 -10.05
N PRO A 302 -1.37 15.67 -10.56
CA PRO A 302 -2.81 15.84 -10.44
C PRO A 302 -3.33 15.85 -8.99
N TYR A 303 -2.62 15.22 -8.06
CA TYR A 303 -3.03 15.07 -6.66
C TYR A 303 -2.44 16.13 -5.72
N LYS A 304 -1.60 17.04 -6.22
CA LYS A 304 -0.89 18.03 -5.40
C LYS A 304 -1.79 18.94 -4.56
N ASN A 305 -3.01 19.21 -5.02
CA ASN A 305 -3.95 20.10 -4.35
C ASN A 305 -4.85 19.38 -3.33
N GLN A 306 -4.69 18.08 -3.15
CA GLN A 306 -5.49 17.29 -2.22
C GLN A 306 -4.87 17.32 -0.82
N GLY A 307 -5.26 18.31 0.00
CA GLY A 307 -5.01 18.29 1.44
C GLY A 307 -3.68 18.83 1.94
N GLY A 308 -3.05 19.83 1.30
CA GLY A 308 -1.85 20.50 1.86
C GLY A 308 -0.61 19.62 2.01
N ILE A 309 -0.50 18.55 1.21
CA ILE A 309 0.53 17.51 1.29
C ILE A 309 1.89 18.00 0.78
N TRP A 310 1.87 19.05 -0.03
CA TRP A 310 3.02 19.49 -0.84
C TRP A 310 3.53 20.88 -0.42
N GLY A 311 3.46 21.20 0.88
CA GLY A 311 4.00 22.44 1.43
C GLY A 311 5.52 22.54 1.40
#